data_74252d4f60f601d2a370d703d4c13e51
#
_entry.id   74252d4f60f601d2a370d703d4c13e51
#
_cell.length_a   1.000
_cell.length_b   1.000
_cell.length_c   1.000
_cell.angle_alpha   90.00
_cell.angle_beta   90.00
_cell.angle_gamma   90.00
#
_symmetry.space_group_name_H-M   'P 1'
#
loop_
_entity.id
_entity.type
_entity.pdbx_description
1 polymer ?
#
loop_
_entity_poly.entity_id
_entity_poly.type
_entity_poly.pdbx_seq_one_letter_code
_entity_poly.pdbx_strand_id
1 'polypeptide(L)'
;SFLVSCASKKSGNTDIKQDTAQGTAQNSDAMDDDIPRNPYGDTDFSRPQGFDEKRDGVDYGYMNDRVIYYSSTIGKDKMCGVLLPAGYDEKKKYPVVYVLHGFGGDHFDWSRDDSYLDIVYGNMLVDGTAKPMIIVTVDMYTSEIASKETATGEQSRTAYDNFVNDLQNDLMPFIERTYSVKTGRENTGIIGTSQGGTECLAIGFIMQDKIGYISSLAPCPGVIPTQFNAGSFWNKPILEDFEIKSEETKPVYLSLMVGGRDPWCLDSTRYYHQKLTEEGIKHDYFEVEGSGHDDDVWKAGLYNLFKRCF
;
A
#
# COMPACT_ATOMS: atom_id res chain seq x y z
N SER A 1 -60.37 -13.66 -28.55
CA SER A 1 -60.45 -14.13 -29.92
C SER A 1 -59.21 -13.68 -30.67
N PHE A 2 -58.27 -14.46 -31.08
CA PHE A 2 -58.24 -15.63 -31.96
C PHE A 2 -56.96 -16.40 -31.71
N LEU A 3 -57.13 -17.68 -31.57
CA LEU A 3 -56.19 -18.77 -31.75
C LEU A 3 -55.78 -18.91 -33.22
N VAL A 4 -54.61 -19.51 -33.49
CA VAL A 4 -54.28 -20.55 -34.47
C VAL A 4 -52.78 -20.77 -34.39
N SER A 5 -52.23 -21.84 -33.88
CA SER A 5 -52.14 -23.25 -34.20
C SER A 5 -51.03 -23.63 -35.19
N CYS A 6 -50.13 -24.46 -34.65
CA CYS A 6 -49.38 -25.60 -35.22
C CYS A 6 -48.68 -25.49 -36.58
N ALA A 7 -47.38 -25.87 -36.60
CA ALA A 7 -47.00 -27.13 -37.24
C ALA A 7 -45.53 -27.52 -36.97
N SER A 8 -45.39 -28.74 -36.52
CA SER A 8 -44.13 -29.52 -36.39
C SER A 8 -43.53 -29.91 -37.73
N LYS A 9 -42.16 -29.93 -37.82
CA LYS A 9 -41.48 -30.95 -38.66
C LYS A 9 -40.19 -31.40 -37.99
N LYS A 10 -40.09 -32.69 -37.84
CA LYS A 10 -38.92 -33.50 -37.46
C LYS A 10 -37.91 -33.53 -38.61
N SER A 11 -36.63 -33.52 -38.37
CA SER A 11 -35.69 -34.66 -38.53
C SER A 11 -34.28 -34.12 -38.76
N GLY A 12 -33.30 -34.81 -38.25
CA GLY A 12 -31.89 -34.64 -38.59
C GLY A 12 -30.97 -34.94 -37.40
N ASN A 13 -30.85 -36.25 -37.11
CA ASN A 13 -29.86 -36.82 -36.21
C ASN A 13 -28.47 -36.67 -36.85
N THR A 14 -27.53 -36.00 -36.23
CA THR A 14 -26.10 -36.16 -36.52
C THR A 14 -25.36 -36.20 -35.21
N ASP A 15 -24.84 -37.39 -34.92
CA ASP A 15 -23.93 -37.70 -33.84
C ASP A 15 -22.71 -36.76 -33.89
N ILE A 16 -22.53 -35.94 -32.88
CA ILE A 16 -21.25 -35.24 -32.59
C ILE A 16 -20.69 -35.87 -31.32
N LYS A 17 -19.56 -36.55 -31.51
CA LYS A 17 -18.73 -37.16 -30.50
C LYS A 17 -18.41 -36.13 -29.41
N GLN A 18 -18.64 -36.50 -28.16
CA GLN A 18 -18.05 -35.85 -27.00
C GLN A 18 -16.54 -36.08 -27.03
N ASP A 19 -15.80 -35.07 -27.43
CA ASP A 19 -14.38 -34.94 -27.08
C ASP A 19 -14.33 -34.38 -25.66
N THR A 20 -14.01 -35.25 -24.72
CA THR A 20 -13.57 -34.88 -23.38
C THR A 20 -12.21 -34.21 -23.50
N ALA A 21 -12.21 -32.88 -23.60
CA ALA A 21 -11.02 -32.12 -23.35
C ALA A 21 -10.68 -32.23 -21.85
N GLN A 22 -9.75 -33.12 -21.53
CA GLN A 22 -8.99 -33.06 -20.29
C GLN A 22 -8.27 -31.72 -20.30
N GLY A 23 -8.77 -30.80 -19.47
CA GLY A 23 -8.05 -29.59 -19.11
C GLY A 23 -6.75 -30.01 -18.42
N THR A 24 -5.65 -29.96 -19.15
CA THR A 24 -4.33 -29.95 -18.55
C THR A 24 -4.25 -28.70 -17.67
N ALA A 25 -4.19 -28.92 -16.36
CA ALA A 25 -3.73 -27.90 -15.43
C ALA A 25 -2.38 -27.40 -15.97
N GLN A 26 -2.37 -26.20 -16.53
CA GLN A 26 -1.13 -25.52 -16.80
C GLN A 26 -0.46 -25.30 -15.43
N ASN A 27 0.65 -26.01 -15.24
CA ASN A 27 1.65 -25.63 -14.26
C ASN A 27 1.86 -24.14 -14.43
N SER A 28 1.47 -23.35 -13.42
CA SER A 28 2.00 -22.01 -13.25
C SER A 28 3.50 -22.20 -13.04
N ASP A 29 4.28 -22.01 -14.13
CA ASP A 29 5.72 -21.85 -14.02
C ASP A 29 5.93 -20.82 -12.93
N ALA A 30 6.68 -21.20 -11.89
CA ALA A 30 7.07 -20.31 -10.82
C ALA A 30 7.62 -19.04 -11.48
N MET A 31 6.96 -17.89 -11.22
CA MET A 31 7.52 -16.61 -11.62
C MET A 31 8.95 -16.58 -11.11
N ASP A 32 9.88 -16.26 -11.98
CA ASP A 32 11.29 -16.11 -11.64
C ASP A 32 11.38 -14.95 -10.65
N ASP A 33 11.41 -15.31 -9.36
CA ASP A 33 11.36 -14.37 -8.23
C ASP A 33 12.60 -13.45 -8.18
N ASP A 34 13.59 -13.71 -9.03
CA ASP A 34 14.88 -13.02 -9.04
C ASP A 34 15.00 -11.90 -10.08
N ILE A 35 14.01 -11.70 -10.97
CA ILE A 35 14.05 -10.60 -11.94
C ILE A 35 13.40 -9.37 -11.30
N PRO A 36 14.18 -8.29 -11.00
CA PRO A 36 13.62 -7.06 -10.49
C PRO A 36 12.63 -6.46 -11.49
N ARG A 37 11.46 -6.05 -11.01
CA ARG A 37 10.50 -5.29 -11.85
C ARG A 37 11.10 -3.93 -12.21
N ASN A 38 10.79 -3.44 -13.41
CA ASN A 38 10.97 -2.03 -13.72
C ASN A 38 9.71 -1.26 -13.33
N PRO A 39 9.65 -0.65 -12.14
CA PRO A 39 8.42 -0.08 -11.63
C PRO A 39 7.89 1.08 -12.46
N TYR A 40 8.78 1.80 -13.15
CA TYR A 40 8.43 2.90 -14.05
C TYR A 40 8.21 2.47 -15.52
N GLY A 41 8.33 1.19 -15.82
CA GLY A 41 8.06 0.65 -17.15
C GLY A 41 6.57 0.50 -17.44
N ASP A 42 5.75 0.40 -16.40
CA ASP A 42 4.29 0.31 -16.49
C ASP A 42 3.66 1.67 -16.19
N THR A 43 3.11 2.29 -17.19
CA THR A 43 2.42 3.60 -17.10
C THR A 43 0.91 3.46 -16.97
N ASP A 44 0.38 2.23 -16.90
CA ASP A 44 -1.05 1.97 -16.73
C ASP A 44 -1.42 1.92 -15.25
N PHE A 45 -2.10 2.94 -14.77
CA PHE A 45 -2.63 3.05 -13.40
C PHE A 45 -4.07 2.53 -13.26
N SER A 46 -4.64 1.97 -14.32
CA SER A 46 -5.99 1.39 -14.29
C SER A 46 -6.03 0.14 -13.39
N ARG A 47 -7.22 -0.15 -12.92
CA ARG A 47 -7.53 -1.30 -12.08
C ARG A 47 -8.56 -2.17 -12.78
N PRO A 48 -8.43 -3.51 -12.78
CA PRO A 48 -9.46 -4.39 -13.33
C PRO A 48 -10.78 -4.22 -12.56
N GLN A 49 -11.90 -4.42 -13.21
CA GLN A 49 -13.19 -4.48 -12.53
C GLN A 49 -13.17 -5.63 -11.50
N GLY A 50 -13.69 -5.37 -10.29
CA GLY A 50 -13.75 -6.36 -9.21
C GLY A 50 -12.38 -6.71 -8.59
N PHE A 51 -11.37 -5.88 -8.80
CA PHE A 51 -10.04 -6.09 -8.18
C PHE A 51 -10.09 -6.08 -6.65
N ASP A 52 -11.05 -5.38 -6.05
CA ASP A 52 -11.31 -5.22 -4.64
C ASP A 52 -12.54 -6.00 -4.15
N GLU A 53 -13.05 -6.92 -4.95
CA GLU A 53 -14.16 -7.79 -4.60
C GLU A 53 -13.65 -9.17 -4.18
N LYS A 54 -14.23 -9.71 -3.10
CA LYS A 54 -13.88 -11.05 -2.62
C LYS A 54 -14.30 -12.11 -3.64
N ARG A 55 -13.38 -13.02 -3.98
CA ARG A 55 -13.58 -14.09 -4.96
C ARG A 55 -13.66 -15.45 -4.27
N ASP A 56 -14.55 -16.33 -4.72
CA ASP A 56 -14.67 -17.68 -4.20
C ASP A 56 -13.39 -18.49 -4.50
N GLY A 57 -12.95 -19.27 -3.51
CA GLY A 57 -11.81 -20.17 -3.65
C GLY A 57 -10.42 -19.50 -3.64
N VAL A 58 -10.34 -18.19 -3.43
CA VAL A 58 -9.06 -17.48 -3.25
C VAL A 58 -8.59 -17.61 -1.81
N ASP A 59 -7.32 -17.98 -1.65
CA ASP A 59 -6.61 -17.90 -0.38
C ASP A 59 -6.06 -16.48 -0.22
N TYR A 60 -6.56 -15.74 0.75
CA TYR A 60 -6.18 -14.36 1.04
C TYR A 60 -4.99 -14.24 2.01
N GLY A 61 -4.35 -15.38 2.34
CA GLY A 61 -3.25 -15.41 3.29
C GLY A 61 -3.74 -15.38 4.74
N TYR A 62 -2.86 -14.97 5.65
CA TYR A 62 -3.15 -14.97 7.08
C TYR A 62 -2.83 -13.60 7.70
N MET A 63 -3.88 -12.90 8.15
CA MET A 63 -3.76 -11.65 8.90
C MET A 63 -3.73 -11.94 10.40
N ASN A 64 -2.63 -11.58 11.08
CA ASN A 64 -2.58 -11.45 12.52
C ASN A 64 -2.54 -9.96 12.87
N ASP A 65 -3.66 -9.41 13.30
CA ASP A 65 -3.84 -8.00 13.63
C ASP A 65 -3.47 -7.64 15.08
N ARG A 66 -2.89 -8.58 15.85
CA ARG A 66 -2.55 -8.42 17.27
C ARG A 66 -1.11 -8.83 17.56
N VAL A 67 -0.20 -8.44 16.71
CA VAL A 67 1.24 -8.68 16.91
C VAL A 67 1.78 -7.59 17.84
N ILE A 68 2.28 -8.01 19.01
CA ILE A 68 2.83 -7.09 20.03
C ILE A 68 4.34 -7.02 19.87
N TYR A 69 4.89 -5.81 19.91
CA TYR A 69 6.31 -5.54 19.99
C TYR A 69 6.59 -4.47 21.04
N TYR A 70 7.78 -4.52 21.62
CA TYR A 70 8.22 -3.48 22.55
C TYR A 70 8.83 -2.32 21.78
N SER A 71 8.30 -1.11 21.97
CA SER A 71 8.86 0.13 21.47
C SER A 71 9.79 0.74 22.51
N SER A 72 11.07 0.69 22.28
CA SER A 72 12.07 1.37 23.11
C SER A 72 11.95 2.89 22.97
N THR A 73 11.44 3.35 21.85
CA THR A 73 11.18 4.76 21.53
C THR A 73 10.22 5.42 22.53
N ILE A 74 9.24 4.67 23.03
CA ILE A 74 8.26 5.18 24.02
C ILE A 74 8.21 4.36 25.31
N GLY A 75 9.07 3.36 25.47
CA GLY A 75 9.14 2.54 26.67
C GLY A 75 7.89 1.69 26.94
N LYS A 76 7.13 1.31 25.91
CA LYS A 76 5.85 0.60 26.02
C LYS A 76 5.70 -0.45 24.94
N ASP A 77 4.82 -1.41 25.18
CA ASP A 77 4.34 -2.30 24.14
C ASP A 77 3.44 -1.55 23.15
N LYS A 78 3.64 -1.81 21.87
CA LYS A 78 2.80 -1.39 20.74
C LYS A 78 2.29 -2.60 19.98
N MET A 79 1.30 -2.39 19.15
CA MET A 79 0.75 -3.43 18.26
C MET A 79 0.90 -3.04 16.80
N CYS A 80 1.02 -4.08 15.96
CA CYS A 80 0.90 -3.99 14.52
C CYS A 80 0.08 -5.16 14.00
N GLY A 81 -0.39 -5.07 12.76
CA GLY A 81 -0.91 -6.21 12.03
C GLY A 81 0.14 -6.76 11.07
N VAL A 82 0.12 -8.06 10.83
CA VAL A 82 1.01 -8.72 9.86
C VAL A 82 0.18 -9.64 8.99
N LEU A 83 0.12 -9.32 7.69
CA LEU A 83 -0.49 -10.16 6.67
C LEU A 83 0.62 -10.98 5.98
N LEU A 84 0.56 -12.28 6.16
CA LEU A 84 1.42 -13.24 5.46
C LEU A 84 0.74 -13.66 4.15
N PRO A 85 1.47 -13.75 3.04
CA PRO A 85 0.90 -14.14 1.75
C PRO A 85 0.36 -15.57 1.76
N ALA A 86 -0.59 -15.85 0.88
CA ALA A 86 -1.02 -17.22 0.61
C ALA A 86 0.18 -18.12 0.32
N GLY A 87 0.22 -19.30 0.96
CA GLY A 87 1.33 -20.23 0.81
C GLY A 87 2.66 -19.77 1.44
N TYR A 88 2.60 -18.89 2.44
CA TYR A 88 3.80 -18.47 3.18
C TYR A 88 4.60 -19.66 3.70
N ASP A 89 5.92 -19.64 3.46
CA ASP A 89 6.88 -20.68 3.88
C ASP A 89 8.05 -20.01 4.61
N GLU A 90 8.26 -20.34 5.87
CA GLU A 90 9.35 -19.78 6.70
C GLU A 90 10.75 -20.03 6.13
N LYS A 91 10.90 -21.00 5.22
CA LYS A 91 12.18 -21.29 4.55
C LYS A 91 12.50 -20.34 3.40
N LYS A 92 11.49 -19.60 2.91
CA LYS A 92 11.65 -18.57 1.89
C LYS A 92 11.80 -17.20 2.52
N LYS A 93 12.35 -16.25 1.78
CA LYS A 93 12.47 -14.86 2.21
C LYS A 93 11.53 -13.98 1.38
N TYR A 94 10.83 -13.07 2.04
CA TYR A 94 9.82 -12.22 1.44
C TYR A 94 10.16 -10.74 1.61
N PRO A 95 10.00 -9.91 0.58
CA PRO A 95 10.03 -8.47 0.75
C PRO A 95 8.92 -8.02 1.69
N VAL A 96 9.01 -6.80 2.22
CA VAL A 96 8.07 -6.27 3.19
C VAL A 96 7.55 -4.88 2.78
N VAL A 97 6.24 -4.66 2.99
CA VAL A 97 5.59 -3.34 2.83
C VAL A 97 4.95 -2.92 4.15
N TYR A 98 5.29 -1.71 4.62
CA TYR A 98 4.68 -1.07 5.77
C TYR A 98 3.53 -0.18 5.31
N VAL A 99 2.33 -0.36 5.90
CA VAL A 99 1.10 0.34 5.51
C VAL A 99 0.65 1.25 6.64
N LEU A 100 0.65 2.55 6.39
CA LEU A 100 0.39 3.62 7.34
C LEU A 100 -1.05 4.12 7.21
N HIS A 101 -1.74 4.22 8.35
CA HIS A 101 -3.12 4.72 8.43
C HIS A 101 -3.21 6.26 8.34
N GLY A 102 -4.41 6.80 8.18
CA GLY A 102 -4.70 8.24 8.23
C GLY A 102 -4.73 8.78 9.67
N PHE A 103 -5.03 10.08 9.80
CA PHE A 103 -5.18 10.72 11.10
C PHE A 103 -6.28 10.05 11.93
N GLY A 104 -5.98 9.79 13.20
CA GLY A 104 -6.93 9.17 14.14
C GLY A 104 -7.09 7.66 13.98
N GLY A 105 -6.53 7.07 12.92
CA GLY A 105 -6.54 5.64 12.67
C GLY A 105 -5.56 4.83 13.54
N ASP A 106 -5.49 3.55 13.31
CA ASP A 106 -4.55 2.60 13.90
C ASP A 106 -4.29 1.42 12.95
N HIS A 107 -3.49 0.45 13.38
CA HIS A 107 -3.17 -0.72 12.58
C HIS A 107 -4.39 -1.59 12.19
N PHE A 108 -5.51 -1.49 12.93
CA PHE A 108 -6.75 -2.20 12.62
C PHE A 108 -7.50 -1.62 11.42
N ASP A 109 -7.23 -0.39 10.98
CA ASP A 109 -7.91 0.22 9.82
C ASP A 109 -7.78 -0.63 8.56
N TRP A 110 -6.74 -1.48 8.51
CA TRP A 110 -6.42 -2.33 7.38
C TRP A 110 -6.82 -3.80 7.55
N SER A 111 -7.41 -4.18 8.70
CA SER A 111 -7.81 -5.55 9.03
C SER A 111 -9.24 -5.71 9.53
N ARG A 112 -10.01 -4.62 9.62
CA ARG A 112 -11.44 -4.65 10.00
C ARG A 112 -12.27 -5.38 8.96
N ASP A 113 -13.49 -5.78 9.32
CA ASP A 113 -14.43 -6.54 8.47
C ASP A 113 -14.73 -5.85 7.12
N ASP A 114 -14.62 -4.54 7.05
CA ASP A 114 -14.78 -3.72 5.84
C ASP A 114 -13.46 -3.37 5.15
N SER A 115 -12.33 -3.90 5.64
CA SER A 115 -11.03 -3.75 5.03
C SER A 115 -10.97 -4.47 3.68
N TYR A 116 -10.16 -3.93 2.80
CA TYR A 116 -9.94 -4.43 1.45
C TYR A 116 -8.47 -4.79 1.18
N LEU A 117 -7.58 -4.60 2.15
CA LEU A 117 -6.14 -4.81 1.96
C LEU A 117 -5.82 -6.24 1.54
N ASP A 118 -6.31 -7.21 2.30
CA ASP A 118 -6.14 -8.64 2.04
C ASP A 118 -6.81 -9.06 0.73
N ILE A 119 -8.01 -8.51 0.45
CA ILE A 119 -8.77 -8.81 -0.77
C ILE A 119 -8.02 -8.33 -2.01
N VAL A 120 -7.61 -7.05 -2.04
CA VAL A 120 -6.85 -6.48 -3.16
C VAL A 120 -5.56 -7.27 -3.36
N TYR A 121 -4.80 -7.49 -2.29
CA TYR A 121 -3.53 -8.18 -2.36
C TYR A 121 -3.67 -9.65 -2.79
N GLY A 122 -4.62 -10.40 -2.20
CA GLY A 122 -4.86 -11.81 -2.53
C GLY A 122 -5.35 -11.99 -3.97
N ASN A 123 -6.25 -11.12 -4.45
CA ASN A 123 -6.67 -11.12 -5.86
C ASN A 123 -5.48 -10.91 -6.79
N MET A 124 -4.60 -9.94 -6.47
CA MET A 124 -3.41 -9.65 -7.27
C MET A 124 -2.39 -10.79 -7.28
N LEU A 125 -2.26 -11.54 -6.17
CA LEU A 125 -1.42 -12.74 -6.12
C LEU A 125 -1.95 -13.83 -7.07
N VAL A 126 -3.25 -14.10 -7.03
CA VAL A 126 -3.88 -15.08 -7.94
C VAL A 126 -3.78 -14.68 -9.40
N ASP A 127 -3.95 -13.37 -9.68
CA ASP A 127 -3.84 -12.82 -11.03
C ASP A 127 -2.37 -12.70 -11.51
N GLY A 128 -1.39 -13.00 -10.64
CA GLY A 128 0.05 -12.87 -10.96
C GLY A 128 0.52 -11.43 -11.15
N THR A 129 -0.25 -10.45 -10.67
CA THR A 129 0.09 -9.02 -10.81
C THR A 129 0.88 -8.46 -9.62
N ALA A 130 0.84 -9.13 -8.46
CA ALA A 130 1.70 -8.84 -7.33
C ALA A 130 2.66 -10.02 -7.03
N LYS A 131 3.79 -9.73 -6.39
CA LYS A 131 4.68 -10.76 -5.85
C LYS A 131 4.29 -11.11 -4.41
N PRO A 132 4.59 -12.34 -3.94
CA PRO A 132 4.45 -12.67 -2.52
C PRO A 132 5.31 -11.75 -1.65
N MET A 133 4.68 -11.06 -0.69
CA MET A 133 5.35 -10.16 0.25
C MET A 133 4.67 -10.22 1.62
N ILE A 134 5.37 -9.82 2.65
CA ILE A 134 4.80 -9.59 3.98
C ILE A 134 4.28 -8.16 4.02
N ILE A 135 3.05 -7.95 4.50
CA ILE A 135 2.48 -6.61 4.66
C ILE A 135 2.29 -6.35 6.15
N VAL A 136 2.82 -5.23 6.63
CA VAL A 136 2.76 -4.83 8.04
C VAL A 136 1.91 -3.58 8.17
N THR A 137 0.77 -3.68 8.84
CA THR A 137 -0.07 -2.52 9.18
C THR A 137 0.38 -1.96 10.53
N VAL A 138 0.57 -0.65 10.60
CA VAL A 138 1.22 -0.02 11.75
C VAL A 138 0.27 0.88 12.53
N ASP A 139 0.53 1.08 13.82
CA ASP A 139 0.01 2.19 14.59
C ASP A 139 1.11 3.27 14.67
N MET A 140 0.89 4.38 13.95
CA MET A 140 1.86 5.47 13.91
C MET A 140 1.91 6.29 15.20
N TYR A 141 0.92 6.17 16.09
CA TYR A 141 0.88 7.01 17.28
C TYR A 141 2.00 6.62 18.27
N THR A 142 3.02 7.48 18.39
CA THR A 142 4.28 7.20 19.10
C THR A 142 4.55 8.30 20.12
N SER A 143 3.91 8.19 21.31
CA SER A 143 4.00 9.17 22.39
C SER A 143 4.16 8.50 23.75
N GLU A 144 5.09 9.04 24.57
CA GLU A 144 5.28 8.65 25.97
C GLU A 144 4.27 9.36 26.88
N ILE A 145 3.88 10.60 26.55
CA ILE A 145 3.26 11.56 27.48
C ILE A 145 1.75 11.71 27.33
N ALA A 146 1.19 11.38 26.18
CA ALA A 146 -0.24 11.56 25.91
C ALA A 146 -0.81 10.33 25.22
N SER A 147 -2.01 9.94 25.58
CA SER A 147 -2.75 8.95 24.81
C SER A 147 -3.39 9.61 23.59
N LYS A 148 -3.74 8.81 22.60
CA LYS A 148 -4.40 9.27 21.37
C LYS A 148 -5.72 10.01 21.65
N GLU A 149 -6.45 9.57 22.70
CA GLU A 149 -7.75 10.11 23.07
C GLU A 149 -7.64 11.45 23.81
N THR A 150 -6.49 11.72 24.45
CA THR A 150 -6.29 12.89 25.32
C THR A 150 -5.32 13.92 24.75
N ALA A 151 -4.61 13.57 23.68
CA ALA A 151 -3.62 14.43 23.05
C ALA A 151 -4.26 15.67 22.42
N THR A 152 -3.59 16.83 22.57
CA THR A 152 -3.87 17.99 21.75
C THR A 152 -3.47 17.72 20.29
N GLY A 153 -3.94 18.54 19.36
CA GLY A 153 -3.56 18.39 17.96
C GLY A 153 -2.04 18.49 17.73
N GLU A 154 -1.34 19.37 18.44
CA GLU A 154 0.12 19.48 18.38
C GLU A 154 0.83 18.26 18.97
N GLN A 155 0.34 17.71 20.08
CA GLN A 155 0.85 16.47 20.65
C GLN A 155 0.63 15.29 19.72
N SER A 156 -0.53 15.22 19.07
CA SER A 156 -0.82 14.20 18.07
C SER A 156 0.13 14.30 16.87
N ARG A 157 0.37 15.50 16.36
CA ARG A 157 1.33 15.74 15.29
C ARG A 157 2.73 15.26 15.68
N THR A 158 3.20 15.65 16.85
CA THR A 158 4.50 15.21 17.37
C THR A 158 4.59 13.69 17.51
N ALA A 159 3.49 13.05 17.96
CA ALA A 159 3.44 11.59 18.10
C ALA A 159 3.53 10.88 16.74
N TYR A 160 2.91 11.41 15.69
CA TYR A 160 3.03 10.86 14.33
C TYR A 160 4.44 11.09 13.77
N ASP A 161 4.99 12.30 13.87
CA ASP A 161 6.35 12.60 13.42
C ASP A 161 7.41 11.72 14.13
N ASN A 162 7.15 11.29 15.36
CA ASN A 162 8.04 10.39 16.11
C ASN A 162 7.99 8.93 15.64
N PHE A 163 7.03 8.56 14.80
CA PHE A 163 6.90 7.19 14.30
C PHE A 163 8.12 6.72 13.51
N VAL A 164 8.81 7.61 12.82
CA VAL A 164 10.05 7.25 12.11
C VAL A 164 11.09 6.62 13.03
N ASN A 165 11.20 7.09 14.29
CA ASN A 165 12.11 6.53 15.28
C ASN A 165 11.68 5.13 15.75
N ASP A 166 10.39 4.94 16.02
CA ASP A 166 9.82 3.63 16.37
C ASP A 166 9.94 2.63 15.21
N LEU A 167 9.63 3.06 13.99
CA LEU A 167 9.77 2.23 12.79
C LEU A 167 11.21 1.73 12.65
N GLN A 168 12.19 2.66 12.71
CA GLN A 168 13.58 2.34 12.46
C GLN A 168 14.23 1.54 13.57
N ASN A 169 13.93 1.88 14.84
CA ASN A 169 14.66 1.32 15.99
C ASN A 169 13.98 0.08 16.56
N ASP A 170 12.66 -0.04 16.41
CA ASP A 170 11.85 -1.03 17.12
C ASP A 170 11.10 -1.95 16.16
N LEU A 171 10.19 -1.42 15.32
CA LEU A 171 9.28 -2.23 14.50
C LEU A 171 10.00 -2.99 13.39
N MET A 172 10.82 -2.32 12.55
CA MET A 172 11.54 -3.01 11.46
C MET A 172 12.45 -4.11 11.99
N PRO A 173 13.31 -3.87 13.00
CA PRO A 173 14.13 -4.93 13.60
C PRO A 173 13.30 -6.07 14.21
N PHE A 174 12.13 -5.76 14.78
CA PHE A 174 11.24 -6.80 15.30
C PHE A 174 10.67 -7.68 14.18
N ILE A 175 10.17 -7.09 13.10
CA ILE A 175 9.62 -7.82 11.94
C ILE A 175 10.70 -8.68 11.29
N GLU A 176 11.91 -8.14 11.08
CA GLU A 176 13.02 -8.84 10.44
C GLU A 176 13.52 -10.08 11.22
N ARG A 177 13.48 -10.04 12.57
CA ARG A 177 13.87 -11.19 13.39
C ARG A 177 12.74 -12.19 13.64
N THR A 178 11.47 -11.76 13.48
CA THR A 178 10.30 -12.60 13.79
C THR A 178 9.77 -13.33 12.57
N TYR A 179 9.86 -12.72 11.39
CA TYR A 179 9.34 -13.25 10.14
C TYR A 179 10.46 -13.46 9.11
N SER A 180 10.18 -14.25 8.09
CA SER A 180 11.16 -14.54 7.03
C SER A 180 11.29 -13.38 6.02
N VAL A 181 11.79 -12.24 6.48
CA VAL A 181 11.98 -11.04 5.67
C VAL A 181 13.23 -11.13 4.81
N LYS A 182 13.12 -10.75 3.54
CA LYS A 182 14.22 -10.41 2.65
C LYS A 182 14.60 -8.96 2.94
N THR A 183 15.72 -8.76 3.60
CA THR A 183 16.16 -7.41 4.03
C THR A 183 16.77 -6.61 2.89
N GLY A 184 16.97 -5.31 3.11
CA GLY A 184 17.55 -4.39 2.14
C GLY A 184 16.51 -3.45 1.55
N ARG A 185 16.93 -2.26 1.17
CA ARG A 185 16.05 -1.21 0.67
C ARG A 185 15.27 -1.62 -0.59
N GLU A 186 15.88 -2.44 -1.44
CA GLU A 186 15.29 -3.00 -2.65
C GLU A 186 14.18 -4.03 -2.37
N ASN A 187 14.03 -4.45 -1.12
CA ASN A 187 13.01 -5.39 -0.65
C ASN A 187 12.07 -4.76 0.39
N THR A 188 12.14 -3.43 0.58
CA THR A 188 11.36 -2.72 1.60
C THR A 188 10.56 -1.60 0.97
N GLY A 189 9.24 -1.63 1.18
CA GLY A 189 8.30 -0.61 0.74
C GLY A 189 7.54 0.04 1.88
N ILE A 190 7.04 1.25 1.64
CA ILE A 190 6.16 1.99 2.53
C ILE A 190 5.04 2.65 1.73
N ILE A 191 3.82 2.57 2.24
CA ILE A 191 2.65 3.25 1.69
C ILE A 191 1.83 3.85 2.82
N GLY A 192 1.23 5.00 2.59
CA GLY A 192 0.39 5.62 3.61
C GLY A 192 -0.67 6.53 3.01
N THR A 193 -1.75 6.73 3.76
CA THR A 193 -2.93 7.51 3.36
C THR A 193 -3.07 8.77 4.20
N SER A 194 -3.39 9.92 3.60
CA SER A 194 -3.66 11.17 4.33
C SER A 194 -2.45 11.58 5.22
N GLN A 195 -2.63 11.67 6.54
CA GLN A 195 -1.50 11.87 7.46
C GLN A 195 -0.44 10.77 7.31
N GLY A 196 -0.84 9.50 7.11
CA GLY A 196 0.10 8.43 6.79
C GLY A 196 0.79 8.62 5.46
N GLY A 197 0.17 9.30 4.50
CA GLY A 197 0.80 9.72 3.24
C GLY A 197 1.90 10.76 3.48
N THR A 198 1.63 11.73 4.39
CA THR A 198 2.61 12.74 4.83
C THR A 198 3.82 12.06 5.48
N GLU A 199 3.57 11.18 6.47
CA GLU A 199 4.64 10.44 7.17
C GLU A 199 5.38 9.50 6.21
N CYS A 200 4.66 8.77 5.35
CA CYS A 200 5.24 7.87 4.36
C CYS A 200 6.24 8.57 3.45
N LEU A 201 5.87 9.75 2.92
CA LEU A 201 6.74 10.52 2.03
C LEU A 201 7.97 11.02 2.79
N ALA A 202 7.79 11.58 3.99
CA ALA A 202 8.91 12.07 4.81
C ALA A 202 9.84 10.92 5.25
N ILE A 203 9.29 9.80 5.75
CA ILE A 203 10.05 8.62 6.18
C ILE A 203 10.87 8.05 5.02
N GLY A 204 10.30 8.00 3.81
CA GLY A 204 11.01 7.53 2.62
C GLY A 204 12.28 8.35 2.33
N PHE A 205 12.23 9.66 2.55
CA PHE A 205 13.40 10.54 2.39
C PHE A 205 14.36 10.52 3.59
N ILE A 206 13.86 10.29 4.80
CA ILE A 206 14.72 10.14 6.00
C ILE A 206 15.50 8.83 5.94
N MET A 207 14.82 7.71 5.57
CA MET A 207 15.33 6.35 5.63
C MET A 207 15.70 5.79 4.24
N GLN A 208 16.30 6.62 3.37
CA GLN A 208 16.66 6.25 1.99
C GLN A 208 17.56 5.01 1.88
N ASP A 209 18.35 4.72 2.92
CA ASP A 209 19.21 3.55 3.02
C ASP A 209 18.45 2.25 3.37
N LYS A 210 17.19 2.36 3.80
CA LYS A 210 16.37 1.24 4.26
C LYS A 210 15.13 1.01 3.43
N ILE A 211 14.58 2.05 2.79
CA ILE A 211 13.31 2.01 2.06
C ILE A 211 13.54 2.39 0.60
N GLY A 212 13.21 1.48 -0.31
CA GLY A 212 13.34 1.70 -1.75
C GLY A 212 12.05 2.04 -2.47
N TYR A 213 10.90 1.60 -1.96
CA TYR A 213 9.60 1.80 -2.59
C TYR A 213 8.71 2.68 -1.70
N ILE A 214 8.24 3.79 -2.24
CA ILE A 214 7.48 4.81 -1.51
C ILE A 214 6.20 5.11 -2.31
N SER A 215 5.03 4.96 -1.69
CA SER A 215 3.75 5.33 -2.30
C SER A 215 2.96 6.21 -1.34
N SER A 216 2.91 7.50 -1.61
CA SER A 216 2.25 8.47 -0.76
C SER A 216 0.88 8.83 -1.33
N LEU A 217 -0.18 8.56 -0.56
CA LEU A 217 -1.56 8.75 -0.98
C LEU A 217 -2.16 9.95 -0.25
N ALA A 218 -2.52 10.95 -1.02
CA ALA A 218 -3.08 12.21 -0.54
C ALA A 218 -2.27 12.82 0.63
N PRO A 219 -0.92 13.02 0.48
CA PRO A 219 -0.14 13.64 1.53
C PRO A 219 -0.64 15.05 1.82
N CYS A 220 -1.00 15.27 3.08
CA CYS A 220 -1.44 16.57 3.57
C CYS A 220 -0.25 17.53 3.74
N PRO A 221 -0.46 18.84 3.99
CA PRO A 221 0.62 19.77 4.30
C PRO A 221 1.48 19.31 5.47
N GLY A 222 2.80 19.56 5.41
CA GLY A 222 3.73 19.26 6.49
C GLY A 222 4.84 18.28 6.15
N VAL A 223 5.00 17.87 4.90
CA VAL A 223 6.21 17.11 4.47
C VAL A 223 7.40 18.06 4.36
N ILE A 224 7.31 19.08 3.51
CA ILE A 224 8.27 20.18 3.35
C ILE A 224 7.56 21.53 3.57
N PRO A 225 8.26 22.65 3.73
CA PRO A 225 7.64 23.95 3.89
C PRO A 225 6.66 24.28 2.76
N THR A 226 5.45 24.72 3.13
CA THR A 226 4.39 25.11 2.18
C THR A 226 3.53 26.22 2.75
N GLN A 227 2.86 26.98 1.88
CA GLN A 227 1.91 28.02 2.27
C GLN A 227 0.52 27.48 2.62
N PHE A 228 0.23 26.23 2.30
CA PHE A 228 -1.10 25.64 2.58
C PHE A 228 -1.28 25.45 4.08
N ASN A 229 -2.42 25.87 4.63
CA ASN A 229 -2.73 25.86 6.05
C ASN A 229 -1.68 26.56 6.92
N ALA A 230 -1.10 27.67 6.42
CA ALA A 230 -0.09 28.45 7.12
C ALA A 230 -0.54 28.82 8.54
N GLY A 231 0.34 28.60 9.54
CA GLY A 231 0.05 28.81 10.95
C GLY A 231 -0.64 27.63 11.67
N SER A 232 -1.05 26.59 10.96
CA SER A 232 -1.50 25.34 11.56
C SER A 232 -0.31 24.48 12.01
N PHE A 233 -0.43 23.81 13.15
CA PHE A 233 0.57 22.83 13.59
C PHE A 233 0.70 21.65 12.59
N TRP A 234 -0.32 21.39 11.78
CA TRP A 234 -0.28 20.38 10.72
C TRP A 234 0.63 20.77 9.55
N ASN A 235 0.92 22.05 9.38
CA ASN A 235 1.81 22.54 8.34
C ASN A 235 3.28 22.67 8.81
N LYS A 236 3.61 22.21 10.02
CA LYS A 236 5.01 22.17 10.46
C LYS A 236 5.76 21.14 9.61
N PRO A 237 6.79 21.56 8.85
CA PRO A 237 7.48 20.64 7.96
C PRO A 237 8.31 19.62 8.75
N ILE A 238 8.31 18.36 8.25
CA ILE A 238 9.19 17.28 8.75
C ILE A 238 10.57 17.40 8.11
N LEU A 239 10.60 17.73 6.82
CA LEU A 239 11.82 17.91 6.01
C LEU A 239 11.98 19.37 5.64
N GLU A 240 13.21 19.81 5.44
CA GLU A 240 13.52 21.12 4.86
C GLU A 240 13.23 21.15 3.35
N ASP A 241 13.57 20.06 2.65
CA ASP A 241 13.34 19.86 1.21
C ASP A 241 13.42 18.35 0.86
N PHE A 242 13.13 18.01 -0.40
CA PHE A 242 13.36 16.67 -0.94
C PHE A 242 14.81 16.53 -1.36
N GLU A 243 15.64 15.91 -0.53
CA GLU A 243 17.06 15.72 -0.78
C GLU A 243 17.40 14.25 -1.02
N ILE A 244 18.08 13.94 -2.12
CA ILE A 244 18.66 12.62 -2.38
C ILE A 244 20.09 12.61 -1.86
N LYS A 245 20.38 11.75 -0.87
CA LYS A 245 21.67 11.67 -0.19
C LYS A 245 22.78 11.12 -1.09
N SER A 246 22.46 10.19 -1.97
CA SER A 246 23.39 9.63 -2.98
C SER A 246 22.62 8.97 -4.13
N GLU A 247 23.31 8.66 -5.23
CA GLU A 247 22.71 7.93 -6.37
C GLU A 247 22.17 6.56 -5.97
N GLU A 248 22.86 5.86 -5.06
CA GLU A 248 22.48 4.52 -4.58
C GLU A 248 21.25 4.57 -3.67
N THR A 249 20.93 5.73 -3.09
CA THR A 249 19.79 5.90 -2.20
C THR A 249 18.57 6.55 -2.86
N LYS A 250 18.63 6.85 -4.16
CA LYS A 250 17.46 7.27 -4.91
C LYS A 250 16.32 6.24 -4.74
N PRO A 251 15.07 6.66 -4.56
CA PRO A 251 13.94 5.73 -4.54
C PRO A 251 13.98 4.79 -5.74
N VAL A 252 13.83 3.49 -5.49
CA VAL A 252 13.62 2.50 -6.57
C VAL A 252 12.29 2.80 -7.25
N TYR A 253 11.29 3.15 -6.44
CA TYR A 253 10.00 3.64 -6.89
C TYR A 253 9.44 4.68 -5.93
N LEU A 254 8.95 5.77 -6.46
CA LEU A 254 8.24 6.81 -5.73
C LEU A 254 6.96 7.17 -6.48
N SER A 255 5.83 7.18 -5.81
CA SER A 255 4.57 7.64 -6.37
C SER A 255 3.80 8.55 -5.43
N LEU A 256 3.14 9.53 -6.01
CA LEU A 256 2.15 10.39 -5.37
C LEU A 256 0.79 10.14 -6.03
N MET A 257 -0.23 9.89 -5.23
CA MET A 257 -1.58 9.70 -5.73
C MET A 257 -2.57 10.47 -4.88
N VAL A 258 -3.59 11.07 -5.48
CA VAL A 258 -4.59 11.87 -4.78
C VAL A 258 -5.92 11.85 -5.53
N GLY A 259 -7.03 12.05 -4.84
CA GLY A 259 -8.33 12.24 -5.49
C GLY A 259 -8.41 13.61 -6.19
N GLY A 260 -8.89 13.63 -7.43
CA GLY A 260 -9.01 14.87 -8.22
C GLY A 260 -9.99 15.90 -7.63
N ARG A 261 -10.75 15.52 -6.60
CA ARG A 261 -11.67 16.39 -5.83
C ARG A 261 -11.34 16.39 -4.33
N ASP A 262 -10.14 15.97 -3.95
CA ASP A 262 -9.74 15.95 -2.54
C ASP A 262 -9.71 17.39 -1.98
N PRO A 263 -10.58 17.73 -1.00
CA PRO A 263 -10.70 19.10 -0.52
C PRO A 263 -9.57 19.51 0.45
N TRP A 264 -8.75 18.54 0.90
CA TRP A 264 -7.76 18.76 1.96
C TRP A 264 -6.32 18.63 1.47
N CYS A 265 -6.05 17.65 0.61
CA CYS A 265 -4.68 17.26 0.28
C CYS A 265 -4.34 17.40 -1.22
N LEU A 266 -5.29 17.79 -2.09
CA LEU A 266 -5.03 17.94 -3.53
C LEU A 266 -3.93 18.97 -3.81
N ASP A 267 -4.05 20.16 -3.22
CA ASP A 267 -3.10 21.24 -3.47
C ASP A 267 -1.71 20.93 -2.92
N SER A 268 -1.62 20.33 -1.72
CA SER A 268 -0.33 19.89 -1.17
C SER A 268 0.32 18.79 -1.99
N THR A 269 -0.46 17.82 -2.46
CA THR A 269 0.06 16.74 -3.30
C THR A 269 0.58 17.26 -4.65
N ARG A 270 -0.14 18.19 -5.28
CA ARG A 270 0.32 18.89 -6.51
C ARG A 270 1.61 19.68 -6.27
N TYR A 271 1.70 20.33 -5.14
CA TYR A 271 2.91 21.06 -4.75
C TYR A 271 4.11 20.12 -4.57
N TYR A 272 3.94 18.99 -3.91
CA TYR A 272 5.00 17.99 -3.75
C TYR A 272 5.41 17.39 -5.10
N HIS A 273 4.45 17.09 -5.98
CA HIS A 273 4.74 16.69 -7.36
C HIS A 273 5.59 17.73 -8.10
N GLN A 274 5.23 19.00 -8.01
CA GLN A 274 6.00 20.08 -8.62
C GLN A 274 7.41 20.13 -8.04
N LYS A 275 7.57 20.07 -6.72
CA LYS A 275 8.88 20.12 -6.05
C LYS A 275 9.79 18.95 -6.43
N LEU A 276 9.27 17.73 -6.40
CA LEU A 276 10.00 16.54 -6.84
C LEU A 276 10.44 16.66 -8.33
N THR A 277 9.61 17.27 -9.17
CA THR A 277 9.93 17.53 -10.58
C THR A 277 11.04 18.57 -10.72
N GLU A 278 10.96 19.68 -9.97
CA GLU A 278 11.99 20.74 -9.94
C GLU A 278 13.35 20.20 -9.50
N GLU A 279 13.38 19.31 -8.50
CA GLU A 279 14.59 18.64 -8.00
C GLU A 279 15.06 17.47 -8.90
N GLY A 280 14.35 17.18 -9.98
CA GLY A 280 14.68 16.08 -10.90
C GLY A 280 14.56 14.69 -10.30
N ILE A 281 13.77 14.55 -9.24
CA ILE A 281 13.53 13.27 -8.57
C ILE A 281 12.44 12.50 -9.33
N LYS A 282 12.82 11.34 -9.86
CA LYS A 282 11.90 10.49 -10.61
C LYS A 282 10.77 9.97 -9.74
N HIS A 283 9.54 10.19 -10.17
CA HIS A 283 8.34 9.72 -9.49
C HIS A 283 7.16 9.63 -10.45
N ASP A 284 6.17 8.83 -10.09
CA ASP A 284 4.87 8.82 -10.73
C ASP A 284 3.91 9.74 -9.97
N TYR A 285 3.06 10.42 -10.72
CA TYR A 285 1.98 11.24 -10.16
C TYR A 285 0.66 10.90 -10.83
N PHE A 286 -0.38 10.66 -10.03
CA PHE A 286 -1.69 10.29 -10.54
C PHE A 286 -2.83 10.91 -9.72
N GLU A 287 -3.76 11.59 -10.39
CA GLU A 287 -5.01 12.04 -9.82
C GLU A 287 -6.14 11.06 -10.16
N VAL A 288 -6.78 10.48 -9.15
CA VAL A 288 -7.93 9.60 -9.34
C VAL A 288 -9.14 10.46 -9.70
N GLU A 289 -9.56 10.41 -10.95
CA GLU A 289 -10.64 11.24 -11.47
C GLU A 289 -11.94 10.99 -10.72
N GLY A 290 -12.60 12.07 -10.30
CA GLY A 290 -13.89 12.01 -9.62
C GLY A 290 -13.86 11.66 -8.15
N SER A 291 -12.74 11.11 -7.64
CA SER A 291 -12.57 10.72 -6.24
C SER A 291 -12.21 11.91 -5.36
N GLY A 292 -12.58 11.83 -4.09
CA GLY A 292 -12.23 12.78 -3.04
C GLY A 292 -11.09 12.27 -2.17
N HIS A 293 -11.25 12.44 -0.86
CA HIS A 293 -10.36 11.89 0.15
C HIS A 293 -10.95 10.58 0.66
N ASP A 294 -10.85 9.52 -0.12
CA ASP A 294 -11.68 8.34 0.03
C ASP A 294 -10.99 7.03 -0.39
N ASP A 295 -11.70 5.91 -0.19
CA ASP A 295 -11.21 4.56 -0.43
C ASP A 295 -10.84 4.27 -1.89
N ASP A 296 -11.39 4.99 -2.86
CA ASP A 296 -11.01 4.81 -4.26
C ASP A 296 -9.54 5.14 -4.48
N VAL A 297 -9.05 6.19 -3.79
CA VAL A 297 -7.64 6.60 -3.82
C VAL A 297 -6.78 5.58 -3.09
N TRP A 298 -7.24 5.10 -1.91
CA TRP A 298 -6.49 4.14 -1.11
C TRP A 298 -6.34 2.81 -1.83
N LYS A 299 -7.42 2.27 -2.37
CA LYS A 299 -7.44 1.05 -3.17
C LYS A 299 -6.58 1.17 -4.43
N ALA A 300 -6.67 2.34 -5.12
CA ALA A 300 -5.84 2.61 -6.28
C ALA A 300 -4.34 2.60 -5.93
N GLY A 301 -3.99 3.21 -4.81
CA GLY A 301 -2.62 3.26 -4.31
C GLY A 301 -2.05 1.89 -3.98
N LEU A 302 -2.80 1.09 -3.20
CA LEU A 302 -2.42 -0.28 -2.87
C LEU A 302 -2.19 -1.13 -4.13
N TYR A 303 -3.17 -1.13 -5.05
CA TYR A 303 -3.08 -1.87 -6.30
C TYR A 303 -1.83 -1.46 -7.09
N ASN A 304 -1.63 -0.17 -7.28
CA ASN A 304 -0.55 0.33 -8.11
C ASN A 304 0.84 0.15 -7.48
N LEU A 305 0.97 0.24 -6.14
CA LEU A 305 2.22 -0.11 -5.48
C LEU A 305 2.52 -1.61 -5.60
N PHE A 306 1.58 -2.48 -5.24
CA PHE A 306 1.79 -3.93 -5.28
C PHE A 306 2.08 -4.46 -6.69
N LYS A 307 1.53 -3.80 -7.72
CA LYS A 307 1.84 -4.11 -9.13
C LYS A 307 3.28 -3.77 -9.51
N ARG A 308 3.89 -2.78 -8.87
CA ARG A 308 5.19 -2.21 -9.25
C ARG A 308 6.34 -2.56 -8.31
N CYS A 309 6.07 -2.90 -7.06
CA CYS A 309 7.14 -3.21 -6.12
C CYS A 309 7.70 -4.63 -6.31
N PHE A 310 9.00 -4.75 -6.10
CA PHE A 310 9.82 -5.97 -6.04
C PHE A 310 9.99 -6.72 -7.38
#